data_fdc85416d93503ebb9553a7b49d5b38d
#
_entry.id   fdc85416d93503ebb9553a7b49d5b38d
#
_cell.length_a   1.000
_cell.length_b   1.000
_cell.length_c   1.000
_cell.angle_alpha   90.00
_cell.angle_beta   90.00
_cell.angle_gamma   90.00
#
_symmetry.space_group_name_H-M   'P 1'
#
loop_
_entity.id
_entity.type
_entity.pdbx_description
1 polymer ?
#
loop_
_entity_poly.entity_id
_entity_poly.type
_entity_poly.pdbx_seq_one_letter_code
_entity_poly.pdbx_strand_id
1 'polypeptide(L)'
;MAQTPTYPSKLVFFCEHPSDTGGSTPLCQSNHLLKRLQDNIPQLIDELESKGVQYTNVMPASADLASGQGRSWQNTLGSTSKASAETRLKQLNYTWEWLKDENLKVTTPVLPATRMIGDGRKVFFNQLIAAYRGWKDSRNQGSKKIQFGDGSEISGELMDTACELAENITHDHFWEKGDLLLVDNFLVMHGRRPFVGTRKVLASLAS
;
A
#
# COMPACT_ATOMS: atom_id res chain seq x y z
N MET A 1 3.31 2.98 1.96
CA MET A 1 4.43 2.44 1.16
C MET A 1 5.06 1.17 1.77
N ALA A 2 4.31 0.43 2.56
CA ALA A 2 4.78 -0.82 3.19
C ALA A 2 5.01 -1.99 2.19
N GLN A 3 4.65 -1.80 0.91
CA GLN A 3 4.92 -2.76 -0.16
C GLN A 3 6.31 -2.61 -0.79
N THR A 4 7.15 -1.72 -0.28
CA THR A 4 8.52 -1.50 -0.77
C THR A 4 9.53 -1.84 0.32
N PRO A 5 10.76 -2.25 -0.02
CA PRO A 5 11.80 -2.54 0.97
C PRO A 5 12.26 -1.31 1.76
N THR A 6 12.05 -0.11 1.21
CA THR A 6 12.39 1.18 1.84
C THR A 6 11.14 2.02 2.05
N TYR A 7 10.93 2.48 3.26
CA TYR A 7 9.73 3.25 3.65
C TYR A 7 10.09 4.33 4.69
N PRO A 8 9.39 5.48 4.68
CA PRO A 8 9.58 6.52 5.68
C PRO A 8 9.03 6.08 7.05
N SER A 9 9.59 6.61 8.12
CA SER A 9 9.08 6.38 9.48
C SER A 9 7.89 7.28 9.80
N LYS A 10 7.87 8.49 9.26
CA LYS A 10 6.86 9.52 9.49
C LYS A 10 6.32 10.07 8.18
N LEU A 11 5.07 10.49 8.21
CA LEU A 11 4.40 11.20 7.12
C LEU A 11 3.78 12.47 7.69
N VAL A 12 3.96 13.57 6.99
CA VAL A 12 3.27 14.82 7.28
C VAL A 12 2.37 15.15 6.12
N PHE A 13 1.08 15.31 6.40
CA PHE A 13 0.10 15.77 5.42
C PHE A 13 -0.29 17.19 5.73
N PHE A 14 -0.43 18.02 4.70
CA PHE A 14 -0.92 19.39 4.80
C PHE A 14 -2.06 19.62 3.82
N CYS A 15 -3.21 20.10 4.30
CA CYS A 15 -4.37 20.40 3.47
C CYS A 15 -4.29 21.82 2.92
N GLU A 16 -3.91 21.94 1.65
CA GLU A 16 -3.96 23.22 0.94
C GLU A 16 -5.39 23.53 0.46
N HIS A 17 -6.10 22.48 0.00
CA HIS A 17 -7.48 22.60 -0.50
C HIS A 17 -8.26 21.30 -0.20
N PRO A 18 -9.28 21.34 0.68
CA PRO A 18 -10.16 20.18 0.91
C PRO A 18 -11.05 19.93 -0.30
N SER A 19 -11.56 18.73 -0.45
CA SER A 19 -12.55 18.36 -1.48
C SER A 19 -13.92 18.95 -1.16
N ASP A 20 -14.76 19.09 -2.18
CA ASP A 20 -16.15 19.56 -2.01
C ASP A 20 -16.96 18.55 -1.20
N THR A 21 -16.78 17.25 -1.47
CA THR A 21 -17.39 16.16 -0.70
C THR A 21 -16.44 14.97 -0.60
N GLY A 22 -16.48 14.23 0.50
CA GLY A 22 -15.64 13.05 0.76
C GLY A 22 -14.17 13.40 0.97
N GLY A 23 -13.25 12.53 0.52
CA GLY A 23 -11.82 12.77 0.51
C GLY A 23 -11.15 12.77 1.87
N SER A 24 -11.80 12.26 2.92
CA SER A 24 -11.19 12.04 4.22
C SER A 24 -9.98 11.12 4.13
N THR A 25 -9.11 11.19 5.12
CA THR A 25 -8.02 10.24 5.30
C THR A 25 -8.41 9.23 6.35
N PRO A 26 -8.70 7.96 5.97
CA PRO A 26 -8.91 6.89 6.93
C PRO A 26 -7.60 6.58 7.66
N LEU A 27 -7.67 6.47 8.98
CA LEU A 27 -6.56 6.19 9.88
C LEU A 27 -6.92 4.94 10.69
N CYS A 28 -6.12 3.88 10.53
CA CYS A 28 -6.31 2.61 11.22
C CYS A 28 -5.06 2.25 12.01
N GLN A 29 -5.19 2.05 13.31
CA GLN A 29 -4.08 1.74 14.19
C GLN A 29 -3.62 0.28 13.99
N SER A 30 -2.40 0.08 13.47
CA SER A 30 -1.87 -1.20 12.98
C SER A 30 -1.73 -2.28 14.06
N ASN A 31 -1.38 -1.93 15.29
CA ASN A 31 -1.29 -2.90 16.38
C ASN A 31 -2.68 -3.34 16.88
N HIS A 32 -3.66 -2.44 16.90
CA HIS A 32 -5.04 -2.80 17.22
C HIS A 32 -5.64 -3.69 16.14
N LEU A 33 -5.38 -3.37 14.87
CA LEU A 33 -5.82 -4.23 13.77
C LEU A 33 -5.19 -5.63 13.89
N LEU A 34 -3.87 -5.72 14.12
CA LEU A 34 -3.19 -7.01 14.30
C LEU A 34 -3.86 -7.85 15.38
N LYS A 35 -4.17 -7.25 16.55
CA LYS A 35 -4.86 -7.94 17.63
C LYS A 35 -6.24 -8.45 17.19
N ARG A 36 -7.03 -7.62 16.50
CA ARG A 36 -8.34 -8.03 15.97
C ARG A 36 -8.25 -9.17 14.98
N LEU A 37 -7.25 -9.14 14.08
CA LEU A 37 -7.01 -10.23 13.12
C LEU A 37 -6.62 -11.53 13.82
N GLN A 38 -5.74 -11.47 14.81
CA GLN A 38 -5.34 -12.64 15.61
C GLN A 38 -6.51 -13.25 16.37
N ASP A 39 -7.43 -12.42 16.89
CA ASP A 39 -8.58 -12.90 17.67
C ASP A 39 -9.69 -13.51 16.78
N ASN A 40 -9.83 -13.08 15.52
CA ASN A 40 -10.95 -13.47 14.67
C ASN A 40 -10.56 -14.40 13.52
N ILE A 41 -9.36 -14.22 12.93
CA ILE A 41 -8.84 -15.01 11.80
C ILE A 41 -7.36 -15.35 12.01
N PRO A 42 -6.99 -16.04 13.12
CA PRO A 42 -5.59 -16.32 13.46
C PRO A 42 -4.84 -17.03 12.35
N GLN A 43 -5.49 -17.92 11.60
CA GLN A 43 -4.90 -18.66 10.49
C GLN A 43 -4.30 -17.74 9.41
N LEU A 44 -4.92 -16.58 9.14
CA LEU A 44 -4.37 -15.61 8.19
C LEU A 44 -3.05 -15.04 8.71
N ILE A 45 -2.98 -14.72 9.98
CA ILE A 45 -1.76 -14.14 10.58
C ILE A 45 -0.65 -15.18 10.65
N ASP A 46 -0.95 -16.41 11.04
CA ASP A 46 0.02 -17.51 11.10
C ASP A 46 0.63 -17.78 9.71
N GLU A 47 -0.19 -17.80 8.67
CA GLU A 47 0.29 -17.97 7.29
C GLU A 47 1.10 -16.75 6.81
N LEU A 48 0.67 -15.53 7.10
CA LEU A 48 1.41 -14.32 6.74
C LEU A 48 2.76 -14.23 7.46
N GLU A 49 2.84 -14.66 8.69
CA GLU A 49 4.10 -14.67 9.46
C GLU A 49 5.06 -15.77 9.01
N SER A 50 4.55 -16.92 8.63
CA SER A 50 5.37 -18.05 8.16
C SER A 50 5.81 -17.91 6.70
N LYS A 51 4.94 -17.43 5.82
CA LYS A 51 5.16 -17.36 4.36
C LYS A 51 5.56 -15.99 3.87
N GLY A 52 5.23 -14.92 4.60
CA GLY A 52 5.33 -13.54 4.12
C GLY A 52 4.32 -13.23 3.01
N VAL A 53 4.49 -12.09 2.35
CA VAL A 53 3.60 -11.60 1.29
C VAL A 53 4.39 -11.07 0.10
N GLN A 54 3.88 -11.28 -1.10
CA GLN A 54 4.38 -10.69 -2.34
C GLN A 54 3.29 -9.87 -3.03
N TYR A 55 3.72 -8.79 -3.69
CA TYR A 55 2.86 -7.92 -4.47
C TYR A 55 3.31 -7.90 -5.92
N THR A 56 2.35 -8.04 -6.83
CA THR A 56 2.59 -7.87 -8.27
C THR A 56 1.74 -6.73 -8.79
N ASN A 57 2.36 -5.82 -9.53
CA ASN A 57 1.64 -4.75 -10.23
C ASN A 57 2.29 -4.40 -11.57
N VAL A 58 1.51 -3.78 -12.44
CA VAL A 58 1.98 -3.26 -13.72
C VAL A 58 2.06 -1.74 -13.64
N MET A 59 3.27 -1.21 -13.77
CA MET A 59 3.54 0.22 -13.84
C MET A 59 3.46 0.66 -15.31
N PRO A 60 2.67 1.69 -15.67
CA PRO A 60 2.58 2.17 -17.03
C PRO A 60 3.87 2.88 -17.50
N ALA A 61 4.05 2.93 -18.82
CA ALA A 61 5.13 3.70 -19.45
C ALA A 61 4.95 5.21 -19.29
N SER A 62 3.70 5.70 -19.25
CA SER A 62 3.36 7.10 -19.01
C SER A 62 2.33 7.21 -17.87
N ALA A 63 2.31 8.34 -17.17
CA ALA A 63 1.38 8.54 -16.06
C ALA A 63 -0.08 8.47 -16.54
N ASP A 64 -0.89 7.67 -15.85
CA ASP A 64 -2.32 7.54 -16.04
C ASP A 64 -3.05 8.09 -14.81
N LEU A 65 -3.54 9.31 -14.91
CA LEU A 65 -4.18 10.02 -13.81
C LEU A 65 -5.56 9.46 -13.45
N ALA A 66 -6.16 8.64 -14.32
CA ALA A 66 -7.45 8.00 -14.08
C ALA A 66 -7.34 6.76 -13.17
N SER A 67 -6.13 6.19 -13.05
CA SER A 67 -5.86 5.03 -12.20
C SER A 67 -5.20 5.41 -10.88
N GLY A 68 -5.65 4.82 -9.78
CA GLY A 68 -4.95 4.88 -8.49
C GLY A 68 -3.54 4.24 -8.50
N GLN A 69 -3.23 3.44 -9.53
CA GLN A 69 -1.94 2.77 -9.79
C GLN A 69 -1.23 3.35 -11.04
N GLY A 70 -1.67 4.51 -11.51
CA GLY A 70 -1.23 5.08 -12.78
C GLY A 70 0.11 5.82 -12.76
N ARG A 71 0.92 5.73 -11.70
CA ARG A 71 2.26 6.33 -11.67
C ARG A 71 3.19 5.56 -12.62
N SER A 72 3.86 6.26 -13.53
CA SER A 72 4.78 5.62 -14.47
C SER A 72 5.95 4.95 -13.76
N TRP A 73 6.54 3.93 -14.39
CA TRP A 73 7.71 3.25 -13.84
C TRP A 73 8.91 4.18 -13.68
N GLN A 74 9.09 5.17 -14.59
CA GLN A 74 10.12 6.18 -14.47
C GLN A 74 9.99 6.95 -13.15
N ASN A 75 8.80 7.45 -12.88
CA ASN A 75 8.53 8.22 -11.66
C ASN A 75 8.58 7.35 -10.39
N THR A 76 8.14 6.10 -10.49
CA THR A 76 8.11 5.19 -9.34
C THR A 76 9.51 4.73 -8.94
N LEU A 77 10.36 4.42 -9.93
CA LEU A 77 11.72 3.93 -9.70
C LEU A 77 12.78 5.04 -9.68
N GLY A 78 12.41 6.28 -9.99
CA GLY A 78 13.34 7.40 -10.15
C GLY A 78 14.33 7.17 -11.30
N SER A 79 13.87 6.58 -12.40
CA SER A 79 14.72 6.09 -13.49
C SER A 79 14.36 6.75 -14.82
N THR A 80 15.35 7.06 -15.63
CA THR A 80 15.15 7.69 -16.94
C THR A 80 15.28 6.71 -18.13
N SER A 81 15.74 5.49 -17.88
CA SER A 81 15.93 4.44 -18.89
C SER A 81 15.59 3.06 -18.34
N LYS A 82 15.30 2.09 -19.23
CA LYS A 82 15.09 0.69 -18.83
C LYS A 82 16.29 0.14 -18.08
N ALA A 83 17.51 0.39 -18.53
CA ALA A 83 18.73 -0.09 -17.88
C ALA A 83 18.87 0.43 -16.44
N SER A 84 18.58 1.71 -16.18
CA SER A 84 18.60 2.28 -14.83
C SER A 84 17.44 1.72 -13.97
N ALA A 85 16.27 1.51 -14.55
CA ALA A 85 15.13 0.87 -13.86
C ALA A 85 15.48 -0.55 -13.44
N GLU A 86 16.04 -1.37 -14.34
CA GLU A 86 16.46 -2.75 -14.03
C GLU A 86 17.55 -2.80 -12.96
N THR A 87 18.51 -1.88 -13.01
CA THR A 87 19.53 -1.74 -11.95
C THR A 87 18.87 -1.48 -10.61
N ARG A 88 17.90 -0.56 -10.56
CA ARG A 88 17.14 -0.26 -9.34
C ARG A 88 16.31 -1.44 -8.85
N LEU A 89 15.65 -2.17 -9.75
CA LEU A 89 14.88 -3.37 -9.43
C LEU A 89 15.77 -4.48 -8.85
N LYS A 90 16.95 -4.71 -9.43
CA LYS A 90 17.96 -5.65 -8.90
C LYS A 90 18.38 -5.29 -7.47
N GLN A 91 18.68 -4.01 -7.22
CA GLN A 91 19.03 -3.51 -5.88
C GLN A 91 17.94 -3.74 -4.84
N LEU A 92 16.67 -3.70 -5.27
CA LEU A 92 15.50 -3.92 -4.43
C LEU A 92 15.05 -5.39 -4.38
N ASN A 93 15.75 -6.30 -5.04
CA ASN A 93 15.44 -7.73 -5.17
C ASN A 93 14.04 -7.99 -5.79
N TYR A 94 13.58 -7.13 -6.70
CA TYR A 94 12.37 -7.35 -7.46
C TYR A 94 12.62 -8.30 -8.62
N THR A 95 11.60 -9.06 -9.02
CA THR A 95 11.51 -9.69 -10.34
C THR A 95 10.66 -8.82 -11.25
N TRP A 96 10.92 -8.84 -12.57
CA TRP A 96 10.19 -8.00 -13.51
C TRP A 96 10.09 -8.59 -14.90
N GLU A 97 9.14 -8.07 -15.65
CA GLU A 97 8.88 -8.39 -17.05
C GLU A 97 8.48 -7.11 -17.79
N TRP A 98 9.18 -6.81 -18.89
CA TRP A 98 8.75 -5.76 -19.80
C TRP A 98 7.61 -6.27 -20.68
N LEU A 99 6.46 -5.61 -20.58
CA LEU A 99 5.28 -5.95 -21.35
C LEU A 99 5.24 -5.15 -22.66
N LYS A 100 4.23 -5.45 -23.51
CA LYS A 100 3.89 -4.62 -24.65
C LYS A 100 3.60 -3.19 -24.19
N ASP A 101 3.76 -2.21 -25.11
CA ASP A 101 3.56 -0.78 -24.84
C ASP A 101 4.45 -0.21 -23.74
N GLU A 102 5.65 -0.79 -23.55
CA GLU A 102 6.65 -0.32 -22.59
C GLU A 102 6.19 -0.33 -21.12
N ASN A 103 5.11 -1.03 -20.80
CA ASN A 103 4.67 -1.24 -19.43
C ASN A 103 5.61 -2.20 -18.71
N LEU A 104 5.74 -2.01 -17.39
CA LEU A 104 6.64 -2.77 -16.54
C LEU A 104 5.85 -3.53 -15.47
N LYS A 105 5.78 -4.85 -15.61
CA LYS A 105 5.26 -5.73 -14.54
C LYS A 105 6.38 -6.01 -13.55
N VAL A 106 6.10 -5.81 -12.27
CA VAL A 106 7.04 -6.06 -11.18
C VAL A 106 6.41 -6.92 -10.10
N THR A 107 7.24 -7.77 -9.49
CA THR A 107 6.87 -8.52 -8.29
C THR A 107 7.92 -8.26 -7.21
N THR A 108 7.46 -7.90 -6.02
CA THR A 108 8.34 -7.64 -4.87
C THR A 108 9.08 -8.90 -4.43
N PRO A 109 10.19 -8.80 -3.70
CA PRO A 109 10.65 -9.91 -2.88
C PRO A 109 9.56 -10.31 -1.87
N VAL A 110 9.72 -11.45 -1.21
CA VAL A 110 8.88 -11.80 -0.07
C VAL A 110 9.11 -10.79 1.04
N LEU A 111 8.03 -10.13 1.45
CA LEU A 111 8.05 -9.09 2.49
C LEU A 111 7.34 -9.60 3.75
N PRO A 112 7.80 -9.23 4.95
CA PRO A 112 7.08 -9.52 6.18
C PRO A 112 5.75 -8.76 6.20
N ALA A 113 4.67 -9.40 6.64
CA ALA A 113 3.36 -8.78 6.81
C ALA A 113 3.18 -8.10 8.17
N THR A 114 3.97 -8.50 9.16
CA THR A 114 4.02 -7.92 10.50
C THR A 114 5.41 -7.41 10.82
N ARG A 115 5.51 -6.51 11.80
CA ARG A 115 6.78 -5.93 12.21
C ARG A 115 6.81 -5.63 13.71
N MET A 116 7.96 -5.85 14.36
CA MET A 116 8.24 -5.30 15.68
C MET A 116 8.74 -3.86 15.53
N ILE A 117 8.25 -2.95 16.37
CA ILE A 117 8.72 -1.56 16.44
C ILE A 117 9.50 -1.32 17.73
N GLY A 118 10.20 -0.18 17.81
CA GLY A 118 11.21 0.09 18.86
C GLY A 118 10.73 0.06 20.30
N ASP A 119 9.41 0.16 20.55
CA ASP A 119 8.79 0.06 21.88
C ASP A 119 8.27 -1.34 22.23
N GLY A 120 8.62 -2.35 21.42
CA GLY A 120 8.23 -3.75 21.63
C GLY A 120 6.83 -4.12 21.12
N ARG A 121 6.09 -3.19 20.49
CA ARG A 121 4.80 -3.51 19.87
C ARG A 121 4.99 -4.21 18.53
N LYS A 122 4.15 -5.22 18.26
CA LYS A 122 4.02 -5.84 16.93
C LYS A 122 2.88 -5.16 16.18
N VAL A 123 3.11 -4.85 14.92
CA VAL A 123 2.18 -4.11 14.07
C VAL A 123 1.89 -4.86 12.78
N PHE A 124 0.69 -4.68 12.21
CA PHE A 124 0.31 -5.16 10.87
C PHE A 124 0.81 -4.15 9.84
N PHE A 125 2.03 -4.38 9.33
CA PHE A 125 2.75 -3.42 8.49
C PHE A 125 2.90 -3.94 7.06
N ASN A 126 1.88 -3.75 6.24
CA ASN A 126 1.80 -4.22 4.87
C ASN A 126 0.77 -3.42 4.05
N GLN A 127 0.55 -3.80 2.80
CA GLN A 127 -0.42 -3.15 1.89
C GLN A 127 -1.57 -4.09 1.48
N LEU A 128 -1.79 -5.20 2.18
CA LEU A 128 -2.77 -6.21 1.79
C LEU A 128 -4.16 -5.64 1.58
N ILE A 129 -4.70 -4.92 2.57
CA ILE A 129 -6.03 -4.31 2.51
C ILE A 129 -6.13 -3.29 1.37
N ALA A 130 -5.12 -2.44 1.22
CA ALA A 130 -5.10 -1.45 0.14
C ALA A 130 -4.99 -2.10 -1.24
N ALA A 131 -4.18 -3.15 -1.37
CA ALA A 131 -4.03 -3.90 -2.62
C ALA A 131 -5.31 -4.68 -2.98
N TYR A 132 -5.93 -5.33 -2.01
CA TYR A 132 -7.15 -6.10 -2.21
C TYR A 132 -8.34 -5.23 -2.62
N ARG A 133 -8.58 -4.14 -1.89
CA ARG A 133 -9.71 -3.23 -2.15
C ARG A 133 -9.48 -2.24 -3.27
N GLY A 134 -8.26 -1.71 -3.40
CA GLY A 134 -8.01 -0.46 -4.13
C GLY A 134 -7.19 -0.59 -5.41
N TRP A 135 -6.47 -1.71 -5.64
CA TRP A 135 -5.66 -1.86 -6.85
C TRP A 135 -6.50 -2.34 -8.03
N LYS A 136 -7.52 -1.57 -8.37
CA LYS A 136 -8.37 -1.80 -9.54
C LYS A 136 -7.73 -1.11 -10.73
N ASP A 137 -7.08 -1.88 -11.60
CA ASP A 137 -6.42 -1.40 -12.81
C ASP A 137 -6.55 -2.46 -13.89
N SER A 138 -6.96 -2.05 -15.09
CA SER A 138 -7.14 -2.96 -16.23
C SER A 138 -5.83 -3.66 -16.63
N ARG A 139 -4.68 -3.02 -16.41
CA ARG A 139 -3.36 -3.59 -16.67
C ARG A 139 -3.02 -4.80 -15.78
N ASN A 140 -3.66 -4.90 -14.63
CA ASN A 140 -3.48 -5.99 -13.67
C ASN A 140 -4.52 -7.13 -13.84
N GLN A 141 -5.32 -7.12 -14.90
CA GLN A 141 -6.27 -8.21 -15.17
C GLN A 141 -5.51 -9.52 -15.42
N GLY A 142 -5.91 -10.57 -14.72
CA GLY A 142 -5.30 -11.90 -14.84
C GLY A 142 -3.99 -12.12 -14.06
N SER A 143 -3.42 -11.11 -13.40
CA SER A 143 -2.29 -11.30 -12.51
C SER A 143 -2.74 -11.37 -11.04
N LYS A 144 -2.17 -12.28 -10.27
CA LYS A 144 -2.34 -12.31 -8.81
C LYS A 144 -1.65 -11.07 -8.23
N LYS A 145 -2.44 -10.09 -7.76
CA LYS A 145 -1.92 -8.82 -7.22
C LYS A 145 -1.25 -8.99 -5.87
N ILE A 146 -1.77 -9.93 -5.08
CA ILE A 146 -1.27 -10.29 -3.75
C ILE A 146 -1.26 -11.82 -3.64
N GLN A 147 -0.22 -12.35 -3.05
CA GLN A 147 -0.08 -13.78 -2.78
C GLN A 147 0.83 -13.99 -1.56
N PHE A 148 0.80 -15.15 -0.96
CA PHE A 148 1.81 -15.53 0.01
C PHE A 148 3.19 -15.62 -0.65
N GLY A 149 4.26 -15.57 0.16
CA GLY A 149 5.64 -15.64 -0.35
C GLY A 149 6.00 -16.96 -1.01
N ASP A 150 5.26 -18.03 -0.75
CA ASP A 150 5.38 -19.35 -1.42
C ASP A 150 4.59 -19.41 -2.76
N GLY A 151 3.93 -18.33 -3.15
CA GLY A 151 3.11 -18.25 -4.35
C GLY A 151 1.69 -18.76 -4.19
N SER A 152 1.30 -19.29 -3.03
CA SER A 152 -0.07 -19.70 -2.74
C SER A 152 -1.01 -18.49 -2.64
N GLU A 153 -2.29 -18.72 -2.90
CA GLU A 153 -3.32 -17.70 -2.92
C GLU A 153 -3.80 -17.37 -1.50
N ILE A 154 -3.99 -16.08 -1.22
CA ILE A 154 -4.65 -15.63 0.01
C ILE A 154 -6.16 -15.68 -0.21
N SER A 155 -6.89 -16.39 0.67
CA SER A 155 -8.35 -16.55 0.58
C SER A 155 -9.06 -15.19 0.53
N GLY A 156 -9.96 -15.04 -0.46
CA GLY A 156 -10.82 -13.85 -0.56
C GLY A 156 -11.70 -13.65 0.67
N GLU A 157 -12.23 -14.71 1.25
CA GLU A 157 -13.06 -14.66 2.46
C GLU A 157 -12.27 -14.12 3.67
N LEU A 158 -11.01 -14.58 3.85
CA LEU A 158 -10.13 -14.04 4.89
C LEU A 158 -9.79 -12.57 4.65
N MET A 159 -9.59 -12.19 3.39
CA MET A 159 -9.31 -10.79 3.04
C MET A 159 -10.53 -9.89 3.22
N ASP A 160 -11.74 -10.35 2.92
CA ASP A 160 -12.98 -9.61 3.17
C ASP A 160 -13.18 -9.38 4.67
N THR A 161 -13.01 -10.43 5.49
CA THR A 161 -13.04 -10.32 6.95
C THR A 161 -11.97 -9.35 7.48
N ALA A 162 -10.74 -9.44 6.97
CA ALA A 162 -9.68 -8.51 7.37
C ALA A 162 -10.01 -7.05 7.04
N CYS A 163 -10.63 -6.82 5.88
CA CYS A 163 -11.10 -5.51 5.47
C CYS A 163 -12.23 -4.97 6.36
N GLU A 164 -13.16 -5.81 6.76
CA GLU A 164 -14.25 -5.44 7.67
C GLU A 164 -13.72 -5.09 9.06
N LEU A 165 -12.86 -5.93 9.63
CA LEU A 165 -12.21 -5.67 10.91
C LEU A 165 -11.42 -4.36 10.92
N ALA A 166 -10.71 -4.04 9.82
CA ALA A 166 -10.01 -2.77 9.68
C ALA A 166 -10.97 -1.59 9.61
N GLU A 167 -12.06 -1.70 8.84
CA GLU A 167 -13.07 -0.63 8.72
C GLU A 167 -13.69 -0.30 10.07
N ASN A 168 -14.03 -1.30 10.88
CA ASN A 168 -14.66 -1.14 12.18
C ASN A 168 -13.83 -0.39 13.23
N ILE A 169 -12.51 -0.26 13.02
CA ILE A 169 -11.60 0.49 13.92
C ILE A 169 -10.92 1.68 13.21
N THR A 170 -11.35 1.99 12.00
CA THR A 170 -10.83 3.11 11.22
C THR A 170 -11.52 4.41 11.64
N HIS A 171 -10.72 5.43 11.88
CA HIS A 171 -11.17 6.81 12.06
C HIS A 171 -10.94 7.60 10.78
N ASP A 172 -11.95 8.31 10.29
CA ASP A 172 -11.83 9.18 9.12
C ASP A 172 -11.48 10.61 9.57
N HIS A 173 -10.31 11.10 9.18
CA HIS A 173 -9.94 12.51 9.36
C HIS A 173 -10.50 13.33 8.19
N PHE A 174 -11.45 14.22 8.50
CA PHE A 174 -12.04 15.16 7.55
C PHE A 174 -11.17 16.41 7.49
N TRP A 175 -10.77 16.78 6.27
CA TRP A 175 -9.83 17.86 6.04
C TRP A 175 -10.48 19.23 6.06
N GLU A 176 -9.88 20.15 6.78
CA GLU A 176 -10.08 21.58 6.64
C GLU A 176 -8.82 22.24 6.03
N LYS A 177 -9.01 23.39 5.34
CA LYS A 177 -7.87 24.12 4.79
C LYS A 177 -6.94 24.59 5.90
N GLY A 178 -5.65 24.22 5.76
CA GLY A 178 -4.61 24.55 6.75
C GLY A 178 -4.32 23.42 7.74
N ASP A 179 -5.11 22.35 7.75
CA ASP A 179 -4.84 21.19 8.60
C ASP A 179 -3.46 20.60 8.33
N LEU A 180 -2.79 20.21 9.41
CA LEU A 180 -1.54 19.47 9.40
C LEU A 180 -1.69 18.18 10.21
N LEU A 181 -1.49 17.04 9.55
CA LEU A 181 -1.59 15.71 10.15
C LEU A 181 -0.22 15.02 10.12
N LEU A 182 0.35 14.75 11.30
CA LEU A 182 1.55 13.92 11.46
C LEU A 182 1.15 12.48 11.74
N VAL A 183 1.64 11.57 10.93
CA VAL A 183 1.35 10.12 11.02
C VAL A 183 2.64 9.35 11.30
N ASP A 184 2.63 8.53 12.35
CA ASP A 184 3.61 7.47 12.52
C ASP A 184 3.30 6.33 11.55
N ASN A 185 4.11 6.21 10.49
CA ASN A 185 3.86 5.27 9.41
C ASN A 185 3.95 3.79 9.82
N PHE A 186 4.61 3.49 10.94
CA PHE A 186 4.66 2.12 11.45
C PHE A 186 3.41 1.75 12.25
N LEU A 187 2.81 2.75 12.92
CA LEU A 187 1.67 2.53 13.80
C LEU A 187 0.33 2.74 13.13
N VAL A 188 0.27 3.57 12.09
CA VAL A 188 -1.01 4.00 11.52
C VAL A 188 -1.05 3.73 10.02
N MET A 189 -1.90 2.80 9.63
CA MET A 189 -2.29 2.62 8.24
C MET A 189 -3.17 3.80 7.83
N HIS A 190 -2.97 4.28 6.61
CA HIS A 190 -3.70 5.42 6.07
C HIS A 190 -4.03 5.23 4.60
N GLY A 191 -5.01 5.96 4.14
CA GLY A 191 -5.48 5.90 2.76
C GLY A 191 -6.14 7.19 2.32
N ARG A 192 -6.99 7.10 1.32
CA ARG A 192 -7.81 8.20 0.83
C ARG A 192 -9.18 7.67 0.47
N ARG A 193 -10.23 8.27 1.03
CA ARG A 193 -11.60 7.99 0.62
C ARG A 193 -11.89 8.64 -0.74
N PRO A 194 -12.83 8.12 -1.52
CA PRO A 194 -13.32 8.78 -2.73
C PRO A 194 -13.77 10.21 -2.45
N PHE A 195 -13.65 11.07 -3.45
CA PHE A 195 -14.02 12.50 -3.32
C PHE A 195 -14.53 13.06 -4.64
N VAL A 196 -15.22 14.19 -4.54
CA VAL A 196 -15.70 15.00 -5.66
C VAL A 196 -15.06 16.39 -5.56
N GLY A 197 -14.83 17.02 -6.70
CA GLY A 197 -14.22 18.33 -6.80
C GLY A 197 -12.69 18.32 -6.76
N THR A 198 -12.12 19.48 -6.50
CA THR A 198 -10.67 19.65 -6.38
C THR A 198 -10.22 19.33 -4.97
N ARG A 199 -9.16 18.51 -4.84
CA ARG A 199 -8.55 18.19 -3.56
C ARG A 199 -7.04 18.31 -3.67
N LYS A 200 -6.41 19.08 -2.78
CA LYS A 200 -4.96 19.22 -2.71
C LYS A 200 -4.47 19.04 -1.26
N VAL A 201 -4.05 17.81 -0.95
CA VAL A 201 -3.37 17.47 0.29
C VAL A 201 -1.95 17.07 -0.06
N LEU A 202 -1.00 17.85 0.39
CA LEU A 202 0.44 17.63 0.19
C LEU A 202 0.93 16.58 1.17
N ALA A 203 1.93 15.79 0.76
CA ALA A 203 2.56 14.80 1.63
C ALA A 203 4.07 14.99 1.63
N SER A 204 4.67 15.04 2.82
CA SER A 204 6.09 14.99 3.04
C SER A 204 6.47 13.69 3.75
N LEU A 205 7.58 13.10 3.35
CA LEU A 205 8.09 11.84 3.88
C LEU A 205 9.33 12.13 4.71
N ALA A 206 9.40 11.60 5.93
CA ALA A 206 10.55 11.71 6.82
C ALA A 206 10.99 10.33 7.34
N SER A 207 12.28 10.16 7.55
CA SER A 207 12.94 8.95 8.06
C SER A 207 13.54 9.22 9.42
#